data_6142c2110b53d3549371dd2a722e90fc
#
_entry.id   6142c2110b53d3549371dd2a722e90fc
#
_cell.length_a   1.000
_cell.length_b   1.000
_cell.length_c   1.000
_cell.angle_alpha   90.00
_cell.angle_beta   90.00
_cell.angle_gamma   90.00
#
_symmetry.space_group_name_H-M   'P 1'
#
loop_
_entity.id
_entity.type
_entity.pdbx_description
1 polymer ?
#
loop_
_entity_poly.entity_id
_entity_poly.type
_entity_poly.pdbx_seq_one_letter_code
_entity_poly.pdbx_strand_id
1 'polypeptide(L)'
;MKTNNDYVKTLTINELLNKDKYIIPIYQRNYAWGDDEISLLIQDLWNAKNKNNYYIGSLVIYKRGNGDLEVIDGQQRLTTLTLIMHYLKSETFVRNVSFEHRNDSDDALEDLDSDPIPDVFKNALKSIKKYWETDRTKEERMSLAEFLQENVKIIRTEVPEDTDLNHYFE
;
A
#
# COMPACT_ATOMS: atom_id res chain seq x y z
N MET A 1 13.57 15.44 -20.79
CA MET A 1 13.70 16.07 -19.45
C MET A 1 12.34 16.13 -18.77
N LYS A 2 12.25 15.65 -17.54
CA LYS A 2 10.99 15.68 -16.78
C LYS A 2 10.68 17.08 -16.27
N THR A 3 9.44 17.51 -16.43
CA THR A 3 8.95 18.75 -15.82
C THR A 3 8.56 18.47 -14.36
N ASN A 4 8.31 19.51 -13.55
CA ASN A 4 7.84 19.35 -12.18
C ASN A 4 6.56 18.49 -12.09
N ASN A 5 5.69 18.56 -13.09
CA ASN A 5 4.45 17.79 -13.10
C ASN A 5 4.68 16.30 -13.34
N ASP A 6 5.80 15.92 -13.95
CA ASP A 6 6.14 14.52 -14.21
C ASP A 6 6.57 13.77 -12.95
N TYR A 7 6.97 14.50 -11.91
CA TYR A 7 7.41 13.93 -10.63
C TYR A 7 6.25 13.70 -9.65
N VAL A 8 5.09 14.28 -9.91
CA VAL A 8 3.93 14.16 -9.02
C VAL A 8 2.78 13.54 -9.81
N LYS A 9 2.28 12.41 -9.33
CA LYS A 9 1.15 11.71 -9.94
C LYS A 9 0.07 11.47 -8.91
N THR A 10 -1.18 11.69 -9.33
CA THR A 10 -2.34 11.27 -8.55
C THR A 10 -2.83 9.94 -9.13
N LEU A 11 -2.81 8.89 -8.32
CA LEU A 11 -3.13 7.53 -8.76
C LEU A 11 -4.27 6.95 -7.94
N THR A 12 -5.17 6.22 -8.59
CA THR A 12 -6.09 5.34 -7.88
C THR A 12 -5.30 4.19 -7.28
N ILE A 13 -5.88 3.47 -6.33
CA ILE A 13 -5.19 2.31 -5.73
C ILE A 13 -4.94 1.23 -6.79
N ASN A 14 -5.86 1.05 -7.72
CA ASN A 14 -5.64 0.14 -8.85
C ASN A 14 -4.44 0.55 -9.68
N GLU A 15 -4.36 1.81 -10.05
CA GLU A 15 -3.21 2.32 -10.84
C GLU A 15 -1.90 2.20 -10.07
N LEU A 16 -1.93 2.48 -8.77
CA LEU A 16 -0.76 2.41 -7.91
C LEU A 16 -0.16 0.99 -7.88
N LEU A 17 -1.01 -0.02 -7.73
CA LEU A 17 -0.57 -1.38 -7.42
C LEU A 17 -0.48 -2.31 -8.64
N ASN A 18 -0.97 -1.91 -9.80
CA ASN A 18 -1.05 -2.82 -10.96
C ASN A 18 0.06 -2.66 -11.99
N LYS A 19 0.87 -1.60 -11.93
CA LYS A 19 1.83 -1.31 -13.00
C LYS A 19 3.29 -1.34 -12.55
N ASP A 20 3.59 -0.79 -11.39
CA ASP A 20 4.95 -0.52 -10.97
C ASP A 20 5.41 -1.49 -9.89
N LYS A 21 6.70 -1.80 -9.87
CA LYS A 21 7.32 -2.58 -8.80
C LYS A 21 7.89 -1.64 -7.76
N TYR A 22 7.52 -1.89 -6.51
CA TYR A 22 7.97 -1.11 -5.37
C TYR A 22 8.94 -1.94 -4.53
N ILE A 23 10.05 -1.32 -4.16
CA ILE A 23 11.06 -1.94 -3.31
C ILE A 23 11.10 -1.17 -1.99
N ILE A 24 10.93 -1.87 -0.87
CA ILE A 24 11.11 -1.29 0.46
C ILE A 24 12.54 -1.62 0.89
N PRO A 25 13.44 -0.62 0.97
CA PRO A 25 14.85 -0.87 1.23
C PRO A 25 15.11 -1.38 2.64
N ILE A 26 16.29 -1.98 2.83
CA ILE A 26 16.71 -2.54 4.11
C ILE A 26 16.76 -1.52 5.24
N TYR A 27 17.04 -0.25 4.94
CA TYR A 27 17.12 0.80 5.94
C TYR A 27 15.76 1.30 6.43
N GLN A 28 14.67 0.94 5.76
CA GLN A 28 13.33 1.24 6.23
C GLN A 28 12.95 0.27 7.33
N ARG A 29 12.13 0.72 8.28
CA ARG A 29 11.67 -0.16 9.35
C ARG A 29 10.74 -1.24 8.82
N ASN A 30 10.67 -2.35 9.56
CA ASN A 30 9.77 -3.45 9.24
C ASN A 30 8.31 -2.99 9.32
N TYR A 31 7.44 -3.73 8.64
CA TYR A 31 6.01 -3.50 8.73
C TYR A 31 5.58 -3.63 10.21
N ALA A 32 4.93 -2.60 10.71
CA ALA A 32 4.62 -2.49 12.13
C ALA A 32 3.19 -2.00 12.43
N TRP A 33 2.36 -1.80 11.40
CA TRP A 33 0.97 -1.40 11.64
C TRP A 33 0.22 -2.49 12.38
N GLY A 34 -0.49 -2.07 13.43
CA GLY A 34 -1.31 -2.94 14.25
C GLY A 34 -2.78 -2.68 14.07
N ASP A 35 -3.56 -3.22 15.01
CA ASP A 35 -5.01 -3.17 14.99
C ASP A 35 -5.57 -1.75 14.89
N ASP A 36 -5.00 -0.82 15.66
CA ASP A 36 -5.50 0.56 15.72
C ASP A 36 -5.32 1.30 14.39
N GLU A 37 -4.16 1.20 13.76
CA GLU A 37 -3.87 1.86 12.50
C GLU A 37 -4.73 1.30 11.37
N ILE A 38 -4.90 -0.01 11.34
CA ILE A 38 -5.72 -0.69 10.33
C ILE A 38 -7.20 -0.34 10.52
N SER A 39 -7.67 -0.36 11.76
CA SER A 39 -9.03 0.04 12.11
C SER A 39 -9.33 1.46 11.64
N LEU A 40 -8.43 2.38 11.94
CA LEU A 40 -8.60 3.79 11.58
C LEU A 40 -8.63 3.96 10.05
N LEU A 41 -7.74 3.29 9.34
CA LEU A 41 -7.73 3.35 7.87
C LEU A 41 -9.06 2.88 7.28
N ILE A 42 -9.56 1.73 7.71
CA ILE A 42 -10.81 1.18 7.20
C ILE A 42 -12.00 2.07 7.57
N GLN A 43 -12.01 2.60 8.79
CA GLN A 43 -13.05 3.55 9.24
C GLN A 43 -13.05 4.81 8.37
N ASP A 44 -11.88 5.35 8.06
CA ASP A 44 -11.77 6.55 7.21
C ASP A 44 -12.26 6.25 5.79
N LEU A 45 -11.95 5.09 5.25
CA LEU A 45 -12.45 4.66 3.95
C LEU A 45 -13.98 4.57 3.95
N TRP A 46 -14.55 3.96 4.97
CA TRP A 46 -15.99 3.81 5.09
C TRP A 46 -16.68 5.18 5.18
N ASN A 47 -16.14 6.08 6.00
CA ASN A 47 -16.69 7.43 6.17
C ASN A 47 -16.59 8.27 4.88
N ALA A 48 -15.59 8.00 4.05
CA ALA A 48 -15.36 8.73 2.82
C ALA A 48 -16.12 8.16 1.61
N LYS A 49 -16.76 7.00 1.75
CA LYS A 49 -17.32 6.24 0.64
C LYS A 49 -18.28 7.01 -0.27
N ASN A 50 -18.96 8.00 0.25
CA ASN A 50 -19.91 8.78 -0.53
C ASN A 50 -19.31 10.06 -1.12
N LYS A 51 -17.99 10.25 -0.98
CA LYS A 51 -17.27 11.39 -1.55
C LYS A 51 -16.68 10.99 -2.91
N ASN A 52 -16.73 11.89 -3.88
CA ASN A 52 -16.24 11.61 -5.22
C ASN A 52 -14.72 11.46 -5.30
N ASN A 53 -14.00 12.16 -4.42
CA ASN A 53 -12.54 12.12 -4.37
C ASN A 53 -12.10 11.98 -2.92
N TYR A 54 -11.32 10.95 -2.64
CA TYR A 54 -10.72 10.77 -1.34
C TYR A 54 -9.23 10.46 -1.51
N TYR A 55 -8.39 11.24 -0.83
CA TYR A 55 -6.94 11.07 -0.87
C TYR A 55 -6.49 10.41 0.42
N ILE A 56 -5.89 9.23 0.29
CA ILE A 56 -5.47 8.44 1.44
C ILE A 56 -4.12 8.88 2.01
N GLY A 57 -3.40 9.73 1.30
CA GLY A 57 -2.11 10.24 1.73
C GLY A 57 -1.13 10.35 0.58
N SER A 58 0.15 10.30 0.90
CA SER A 58 1.22 10.44 -0.09
C SER A 58 2.22 9.30 0.02
N LEU A 59 2.88 9.04 -1.10
CA LEU A 59 3.97 8.09 -1.23
C LEU A 59 5.14 8.82 -1.89
N VAL A 60 6.33 8.69 -1.33
CA VAL A 60 7.55 9.27 -1.92
C VAL A 60 8.41 8.12 -2.42
N ILE A 61 8.81 8.19 -3.68
CA ILE A 61 9.60 7.15 -4.34
C ILE A 61 10.82 7.74 -5.02
N TYR A 62 11.81 6.87 -5.23
CA TYR A 62 12.98 7.13 -6.06
C TYR A 62 13.05 6.05 -7.13
N LYS A 63 13.16 6.45 -8.38
CA LYS A 63 13.23 5.51 -9.50
C LYS A 63 14.67 5.05 -9.70
N ARG A 64 14.89 3.75 -9.54
CA ARG A 64 16.19 3.13 -9.77
C ARG A 64 16.49 3.01 -11.26
N GLY A 65 17.75 2.80 -11.61
CA GLY A 65 18.18 2.67 -13.00
C GLY A 65 17.48 1.54 -13.77
N ASN A 66 17.06 0.47 -13.06
CA ASN A 66 16.35 -0.66 -13.67
C ASN A 66 14.84 -0.43 -13.81
N GLY A 67 14.33 0.71 -13.33
CA GLY A 67 12.90 1.03 -13.38
C GLY A 67 12.11 0.72 -12.13
N ASP A 68 12.69 -0.01 -11.17
CA ASP A 68 12.03 -0.30 -9.89
C ASP A 68 11.89 0.99 -9.07
N LEU A 69 10.83 1.09 -8.30
CA LEU A 69 10.53 2.27 -7.48
C LEU A 69 10.89 1.98 -6.02
N GLU A 70 11.95 2.61 -5.55
CA GLU A 70 12.36 2.52 -4.16
C GLU A 70 11.47 3.40 -3.31
N VAL A 71 10.87 2.84 -2.25
CA VAL A 71 9.96 3.58 -1.37
C VAL A 71 10.78 4.36 -0.35
N ILE A 72 10.66 5.67 -0.40
CA ILE A 72 11.36 6.58 0.52
C ILE A 72 10.49 6.87 1.75
N ASP A 73 9.18 7.08 1.53
CA ASP A 73 8.22 7.34 2.60
C ASP A 73 6.86 6.78 2.22
N GLY A 74 6.11 6.30 3.21
CA GLY A 74 4.78 5.72 3.01
C GLY A 74 4.76 4.19 2.97
N GLN A 75 5.83 3.53 3.39
CA GLN A 75 5.96 2.08 3.30
C GLN A 75 4.92 1.31 4.11
N GLN A 76 4.53 1.81 5.28
CA GLN A 76 3.52 1.13 6.11
C GLN A 76 2.16 1.11 5.42
N ARG A 77 1.74 2.24 4.89
CA ARG A 77 0.47 2.36 4.17
C ARG A 77 0.47 1.53 2.90
N LEU A 78 1.56 1.58 2.12
CA LEU A 78 1.68 0.80 0.90
C LEU A 78 1.57 -0.71 1.18
N THR A 79 2.25 -1.18 2.22
CA THR A 79 2.18 -2.59 2.64
C THR A 79 0.76 -2.96 3.06
N THR A 80 0.10 -2.10 3.84
CA THR A 80 -1.27 -2.35 4.30
C THR A 80 -2.25 -2.42 3.11
N LEU A 81 -2.11 -1.52 2.15
CA LEU A 81 -2.95 -1.55 0.94
C LEU A 81 -2.73 -2.86 0.16
N THR A 82 -1.49 -3.33 0.08
CA THR A 82 -1.17 -4.61 -0.55
C THR A 82 -1.86 -5.77 0.17
N LEU A 83 -1.83 -5.77 1.50
CA LEU A 83 -2.51 -6.79 2.31
C LEU A 83 -4.03 -6.74 2.14
N ILE A 84 -4.61 -5.55 2.07
CA ILE A 84 -6.06 -5.39 1.83
C ILE A 84 -6.41 -5.96 0.45
N MET A 85 -5.66 -5.65 -0.58
CA MET A 85 -5.90 -6.17 -1.92
C MET A 85 -5.79 -7.69 -1.96
N HIS A 86 -4.85 -8.26 -1.23
CA HIS A 86 -4.74 -9.71 -1.07
C HIS A 86 -6.01 -10.28 -0.39
N TYR A 87 -6.44 -9.65 0.70
CA TYR A 87 -7.66 -10.08 1.41
C TYR A 87 -8.88 -10.04 0.49
N LEU A 88 -9.02 -9.01 -0.33
CA LEU A 88 -10.14 -8.86 -1.26
C LEU A 88 -10.08 -9.86 -2.42
N LYS A 89 -8.95 -10.51 -2.64
CA LYS A 89 -8.72 -11.51 -3.70
C LYS A 89 -9.15 -11.01 -5.08
N SER A 90 -8.77 -9.78 -5.41
CA SER A 90 -9.02 -9.22 -6.73
C SER A 90 -8.29 -10.05 -7.79
N GLU A 91 -9.01 -10.51 -8.81
CA GLU A 91 -8.45 -11.33 -9.89
C GLU A 91 -7.36 -10.60 -10.68
N THR A 92 -7.41 -9.27 -10.69
CA THR A 92 -6.44 -8.45 -11.41
C THR A 92 -5.25 -8.07 -10.55
N PHE A 93 -5.25 -8.40 -9.26
CA PHE A 93 -4.19 -8.02 -8.35
C PHE A 93 -2.98 -8.94 -8.51
N VAL A 94 -1.84 -8.33 -8.74
CA VAL A 94 -0.53 -9.00 -8.71
C VAL A 94 0.34 -8.26 -7.70
N ARG A 95 0.97 -8.99 -6.80
CA ARG A 95 1.85 -8.38 -5.81
C ARG A 95 3.05 -7.73 -6.48
N ASN A 96 3.23 -6.44 -6.24
CA ASN A 96 4.32 -5.65 -6.79
C ASN A 96 5.16 -4.94 -5.72
N VAL A 97 5.06 -5.38 -4.47
CA VAL A 97 5.83 -4.82 -3.35
C VAL A 97 6.77 -5.89 -2.80
N SER A 98 8.06 -5.56 -2.72
CA SER A 98 9.10 -6.45 -2.22
C SER A 98 9.89 -5.77 -1.11
N PHE A 99 10.40 -6.56 -0.17
CA PHE A 99 11.29 -6.08 0.90
C PHE A 99 12.72 -6.48 0.56
N GLU A 100 13.57 -5.50 0.37
CA GLU A 100 14.98 -5.73 0.02
C GLU A 100 15.73 -6.31 1.20
N HIS A 101 16.39 -7.45 0.99
CA HIS A 101 17.22 -8.14 1.99
C HIS A 101 16.47 -8.51 3.29
N ARG A 102 15.16 -8.69 3.22
CA ARG A 102 14.32 -9.15 4.34
C ARG A 102 13.55 -10.37 3.88
N ASN A 103 14.23 -11.49 3.75
CA ASN A 103 13.69 -12.70 3.13
C ASN A 103 12.36 -13.14 3.75
N ASP A 104 12.27 -13.15 5.10
CA ASP A 104 11.03 -13.58 5.78
C ASP A 104 9.83 -12.73 5.41
N SER A 105 10.00 -11.40 5.36
CA SER A 105 8.91 -10.48 5.01
C SER A 105 8.55 -10.58 3.53
N ASP A 106 9.54 -10.70 2.66
CA ASP A 106 9.30 -10.82 1.23
C ASP A 106 8.61 -12.14 0.89
N ASP A 107 9.09 -13.24 1.46
CA ASP A 107 8.49 -14.56 1.28
C ASP A 107 7.06 -14.60 1.80
N ALA A 108 6.79 -13.91 2.92
CA ALA A 108 5.44 -13.84 3.48
C ALA A 108 4.47 -13.09 2.57
N LEU A 109 4.93 -12.01 1.93
CA LEU A 109 4.09 -11.30 0.96
C LEU A 109 3.85 -12.11 -0.31
N GLU A 110 4.78 -12.96 -0.68
CA GLU A 110 4.66 -13.81 -1.86
C GLU A 110 3.61 -14.89 -1.67
N ASP A 111 3.54 -15.49 -0.49
CA ASP A 111 2.57 -16.55 -0.19
C ASP A 111 1.91 -16.31 1.17
N LEU A 112 0.95 -15.39 1.18
CA LEU A 112 0.21 -15.01 2.39
C LEU A 112 -0.79 -16.08 2.83
N ASP A 113 -1.10 -17.05 1.97
CA ASP A 113 -2.00 -18.16 2.31
C ASP A 113 -1.26 -19.36 2.91
N SER A 114 0.08 -19.39 2.83
CA SER A 114 0.84 -20.50 3.40
C SER A 114 1.16 -20.26 4.88
N ASP A 115 1.43 -21.35 5.58
CA ASP A 115 1.74 -21.38 7.00
C ASP A 115 3.11 -22.03 7.18
N PRO A 116 4.03 -21.50 8.00
CA PRO A 116 3.85 -20.30 8.86
C PRO A 116 4.22 -18.99 8.15
N ILE A 117 3.47 -17.92 8.47
CA ILE A 117 3.82 -16.56 8.07
C ILE A 117 4.17 -15.75 9.32
N PRO A 118 4.98 -14.67 9.20
CA PRO A 118 5.29 -13.82 10.35
C PRO A 118 4.02 -13.26 11.01
N ASP A 119 4.04 -13.21 12.33
CA ASP A 119 2.88 -12.80 13.12
C ASP A 119 2.36 -11.42 12.75
N VAL A 120 3.24 -10.49 12.38
CA VAL A 120 2.84 -9.13 12.02
C VAL A 120 1.89 -9.12 10.81
N PHE A 121 2.16 -9.94 9.80
CA PHE A 121 1.27 -10.05 8.64
C PHE A 121 0.01 -10.83 8.96
N LYS A 122 0.15 -11.89 9.74
CA LYS A 122 -0.99 -12.69 10.20
C LYS A 122 -1.98 -11.86 11.00
N ASN A 123 -1.47 -11.06 11.94
CA ASN A 123 -2.30 -10.17 12.75
C ASN A 123 -2.92 -9.06 11.90
N ALA A 124 -2.19 -8.51 10.95
CA ALA A 124 -2.72 -7.50 10.04
C ALA A 124 -3.88 -8.03 9.21
N LEU A 125 -3.75 -9.24 8.66
CA LEU A 125 -4.83 -9.86 7.90
C LEU A 125 -6.07 -10.13 8.76
N LYS A 126 -5.88 -10.53 10.03
CA LYS A 126 -6.98 -10.69 10.97
C LYS A 126 -7.70 -9.37 11.24
N SER A 127 -6.93 -8.30 11.46
CA SER A 127 -7.49 -6.96 11.68
C SER A 127 -8.25 -6.47 10.44
N ILE A 128 -7.68 -6.65 9.25
CA ILE A 128 -8.33 -6.28 8.00
C ILE A 128 -9.69 -7.00 7.89
N LYS A 129 -9.70 -8.30 8.06
CA LYS A 129 -10.95 -9.08 7.98
C LYS A 129 -11.97 -8.59 8.99
N LYS A 130 -11.55 -8.42 10.25
CA LYS A 130 -12.42 -7.98 11.34
C LYS A 130 -13.08 -6.64 11.02
N TYR A 131 -12.28 -5.62 10.67
CA TYR A 131 -12.79 -4.27 10.46
C TYR A 131 -13.46 -4.06 9.11
N TRP A 132 -13.16 -4.92 8.13
CA TRP A 132 -13.84 -4.88 6.85
C TRP A 132 -15.24 -5.48 6.92
N GLU A 133 -15.40 -6.55 7.70
CA GLU A 133 -16.63 -7.35 7.73
C GLU A 133 -17.60 -6.98 8.84
N THR A 134 -17.11 -6.49 9.99
CA THR A 134 -17.94 -6.21 11.15
C THR A 134 -19.00 -5.14 10.83
N ASP A 135 -20.27 -5.47 11.14
CA ASP A 135 -21.43 -4.58 10.96
C ASP A 135 -21.67 -4.14 9.51
N ARG A 136 -21.16 -4.89 8.53
CA ARG A 136 -21.39 -4.59 7.11
C ARG A 136 -22.02 -5.79 6.40
N THR A 137 -23.02 -5.50 5.57
CA THR A 137 -23.61 -6.50 4.68
C THR A 137 -22.62 -6.86 3.58
N LYS A 138 -22.91 -7.94 2.86
CA LYS A 138 -22.09 -8.35 1.70
C LYS A 138 -22.03 -7.23 0.66
N GLU A 139 -23.16 -6.59 0.38
CA GLU A 139 -23.25 -5.49 -0.58
C GLU A 139 -22.41 -4.29 -0.13
N GLU A 140 -22.45 -3.96 1.17
CA GLU A 140 -21.64 -2.89 1.73
C GLU A 140 -20.16 -3.18 1.64
N ARG A 141 -19.75 -4.43 1.89
CA ARG A 141 -18.34 -4.83 1.77
C ARG A 141 -17.85 -4.76 0.32
N MET A 142 -18.69 -5.17 -0.62
CA MET A 142 -18.38 -5.08 -2.05
C MET A 142 -18.28 -3.62 -2.51
N SER A 143 -19.19 -2.78 -2.06
CA SER A 143 -19.18 -1.35 -2.36
C SER A 143 -17.93 -0.67 -1.81
N LEU A 144 -17.51 -1.04 -0.59
CA LEU A 144 -16.29 -0.51 0.01
C LEU A 144 -15.05 -0.93 -0.79
N ALA A 145 -15.01 -2.18 -1.26
CA ALA A 145 -13.92 -2.69 -2.07
C ALA A 145 -13.80 -1.95 -3.41
N GLU A 146 -14.93 -1.70 -4.06
CA GLU A 146 -14.97 -0.96 -5.31
C GLU A 146 -14.52 0.49 -5.11
N PHE A 147 -15.00 1.12 -4.05
CA PHE A 147 -14.61 2.48 -3.68
C PHE A 147 -13.09 2.57 -3.46
N LEU A 148 -12.51 1.64 -2.70
CA LEU A 148 -11.08 1.62 -2.44
C LEU A 148 -10.28 1.53 -3.74
N GLN A 149 -10.68 0.66 -4.64
CA GLN A 149 -9.91 0.41 -5.85
C GLN A 149 -10.01 1.53 -6.88
N GLU A 150 -11.17 2.15 -7.03
CA GLU A 150 -11.46 3.06 -8.14
C GLU A 150 -11.57 4.52 -7.76
N ASN A 151 -11.91 4.84 -6.52
CA ASN A 151 -12.20 6.21 -6.09
C ASN A 151 -11.23 6.76 -5.06
N VAL A 152 -10.50 5.90 -4.37
CA VAL A 152 -9.47 6.32 -3.41
C VAL A 152 -8.18 6.58 -4.18
N LYS A 153 -7.57 7.73 -3.92
CA LYS A 153 -6.37 8.18 -4.61
C LYS A 153 -5.23 8.42 -3.64
N ILE A 154 -4.03 8.26 -4.15
CA ILE A 154 -2.81 8.58 -3.44
C ILE A 154 -1.96 9.51 -4.31
N ILE A 155 -1.26 10.43 -3.67
CA ILE A 155 -0.33 11.31 -4.36
C ILE A 155 1.05 10.67 -4.28
N ARG A 156 1.60 10.30 -5.43
CA ARG A 156 2.93 9.71 -5.52
C ARG A 156 3.92 10.73 -6.04
N THR A 157 4.93 11.04 -5.25
CA THR A 157 5.99 11.97 -5.61
C THR A 157 7.27 11.20 -5.89
N GLU A 158 7.83 11.37 -7.08
CA GLU A 158 9.13 10.83 -7.44
C GLU A 158 10.19 11.89 -7.16
N VAL A 159 11.20 11.56 -6.35
CA VAL A 159 12.29 12.50 -6.11
C VAL A 159 13.24 12.50 -7.31
N PRO A 160 13.81 13.67 -7.69
CA PRO A 160 14.75 13.74 -8.80
C PRO A 160 16.01 12.88 -8.57
N GLU A 161 16.62 12.42 -9.66
CA GLU A 161 17.79 11.52 -9.62
C GLU A 161 18.97 12.04 -8.81
N ASP A 162 19.16 13.36 -8.79
CA ASP A 162 20.26 14.02 -8.08
C ASP A 162 19.88 14.42 -6.65
N THR A 163 18.73 13.98 -6.14
CA THR A 163 18.28 14.34 -4.80
C THR A 163 19.12 13.62 -3.73
N ASP A 164 19.50 14.37 -2.69
CA ASP A 164 20.12 13.78 -1.51
C ASP A 164 19.05 13.08 -0.66
N LEU A 165 19.02 11.76 -0.74
CA LEU A 165 18.01 10.96 -0.04
C LEU A 165 18.16 10.98 1.47
N ASN A 166 19.32 11.33 2.00
CA ASN A 166 19.53 11.45 3.45
C ASN A 166 18.58 12.46 4.08
N HIS A 167 18.11 13.41 3.29
CA HIS A 167 17.15 14.43 3.72
C HIS A 167 15.85 13.83 4.27
N TYR A 168 15.47 12.65 3.79
CA TYR A 168 14.24 11.98 4.17
C TYR A 168 14.36 11.06 5.37
N PHE A 169 15.59 10.86 5.88
CA PHE A 169 15.86 9.91 6.96
C PHE A 169 16.39 10.57 8.24
N GLU A 170 16.44 11.87 8.27
CA GLU A 170 16.85 12.62 9.47
C GLU A 170 15.69 12.80 10.46
#